data_a7543bb8c5620407eab11e03c7ab9a53
#
_entry.id   a7543bb8c5620407eab11e03c7ab9a53
#
_cell.length_a   1.000
_cell.length_b   1.000
_cell.length_c   1.000
_cell.angle_alpha   90.00
_cell.angle_beta   90.00
_cell.angle_gamma   90.00
#
_symmetry.space_group_name_H-M   'P 1'
#
loop_
_entity.id
_entity.type
_entity.pdbx_description
1 polymer ?
#
loop_
_entity_poly.entity_id
_entity_poly.type
_entity_poly.pdbx_seq_one_letter_code
_entity_poly.pdbx_strand_id
1 'polypeptide(L)'
;MKILGILAVVLLVTSQARAAEIIVHGPSYHFNTAAGYYNDTYGLGYAFDNKVVVGAYRNSEEDDSVYLAYLYEFNPYIGVLAGLVTGYERADVVPAATLVLTVPVDKHLRFHVSALPIRDGFVNLSVGWKY
;
A
#
# COMPACT_ATOMS: atom_id res chain seq x y z
N MET A 1 15.02 17.16 -3.31
CA MET A 1 14.86 16.41 -2.98
C MET A 1 13.95 15.71 -2.07
N LYS A 2 12.65 15.85 -2.33
CA LYS A 2 11.61 15.22 -1.48
C LYS A 2 11.66 13.71 -1.52
N ILE A 3 11.94 13.11 -2.69
CA ILE A 3 12.10 11.65 -2.84
C ILE A 3 13.31 11.14 -2.04
N LEU A 4 14.41 11.87 -2.05
CA LEU A 4 15.60 11.50 -1.27
C LEU A 4 15.34 11.54 0.23
N GLY A 5 14.57 12.53 0.71
CA GLY A 5 14.16 12.61 2.11
C GLY A 5 13.29 11.43 2.53
N ILE A 6 12.34 11.06 1.69
CA ILE A 6 11.45 9.90 1.93
C ILE A 6 12.27 8.60 1.92
N LEU A 7 13.19 8.46 0.98
CA LEU A 7 14.07 7.29 0.91
C LEU A 7 14.92 7.15 2.18
N ALA A 8 15.46 8.26 2.69
CA ALA A 8 16.25 8.29 3.91
C ALA A 8 15.40 7.87 5.13
N VAL A 9 14.17 8.35 5.23
CA VAL A 9 13.24 7.96 6.29
C VAL A 9 12.91 6.46 6.19
N VAL A 10 12.62 5.96 5.00
CA VAL A 10 12.38 4.53 4.78
C VAL A 10 13.57 3.69 5.24
N LEU A 11 14.78 4.08 4.86
CA LEU A 11 15.99 3.37 5.28
C LEU A 11 16.18 3.38 6.79
N LEU A 12 15.88 4.50 7.45
CA LEU A 12 15.99 4.61 8.92
C LEU A 12 14.98 3.71 9.64
N VAL A 13 13.71 3.72 9.22
CA VAL A 13 12.65 2.93 9.89
C VAL A 13 12.80 1.44 9.64
N THR A 14 13.36 1.04 8.51
CA THR A 14 13.47 -0.37 8.13
C THR A 14 14.81 -1.00 8.48
N SER A 15 15.81 -0.20 8.88
CA SER A 15 17.18 -0.69 9.14
C SER A 15 17.27 -1.76 10.23
N GLN A 16 16.33 -1.77 11.18
CA GLN A 16 16.29 -2.72 12.31
C GLN A 16 15.27 -3.84 12.11
N ALA A 17 14.46 -3.77 11.06
CA ALA A 17 13.36 -4.69 10.82
C ALA A 17 13.69 -5.66 9.68
N ARG A 18 13.14 -6.86 9.76
CA ARG A 18 13.24 -7.85 8.68
C ARG A 18 11.99 -7.82 7.84
N ALA A 19 12.13 -8.04 6.54
CA ALA A 19 11.00 -8.24 5.67
C ALA A 19 10.28 -9.53 6.07
N ALA A 20 9.01 -9.44 6.43
CA ALA A 20 8.17 -10.57 6.82
C ALA A 20 7.27 -11.03 5.69
N GLU A 21 6.93 -10.14 4.76
CA GLU A 21 6.07 -10.44 3.64
C GLU A 21 6.45 -9.60 2.41
N ILE A 22 6.48 -10.24 1.25
CA ILE A 22 6.57 -9.55 -0.04
C ILE A 22 5.15 -9.43 -0.59
N ILE A 23 4.76 -8.24 -1.01
CA ILE A 23 3.41 -7.95 -1.50
C ILE A 23 3.50 -7.52 -2.96
N VAL A 24 2.74 -8.19 -3.81
CA VAL A 24 2.55 -7.78 -5.20
C VAL A 24 1.19 -7.11 -5.31
N HIS A 25 1.20 -5.80 -5.60
CA HIS A 25 -0.01 -5.04 -5.81
C HIS A 25 -0.58 -5.32 -7.20
N GLY A 26 -1.85 -5.59 -7.25
CA GLY A 26 -2.59 -5.87 -8.47
C GLY A 26 -3.55 -4.74 -8.85
N PRO A 27 -4.59 -5.07 -9.63
CA PRO A 27 -5.52 -4.07 -10.16
C PRO A 27 -6.37 -3.43 -9.07
N SER A 28 -6.86 -2.23 -9.38
CA SER A 28 -7.79 -1.48 -8.55
C SER A 28 -9.10 -1.26 -9.28
N TYR A 29 -10.16 -1.00 -8.51
CA TYR A 29 -11.43 -0.50 -9.02
C TYR A 29 -11.78 0.78 -8.26
N HIS A 30 -12.01 1.86 -9.00
CA HIS A 30 -12.38 3.15 -8.43
C HIS A 30 -13.89 3.34 -8.49
N PHE A 31 -14.50 3.75 -7.38
CA PHE A 31 -15.96 3.89 -7.26
C PHE A 31 -16.49 5.06 -8.10
N ASN A 32 -15.71 6.14 -8.21
CA ASN A 32 -16.07 7.26 -9.08
C ASN A 32 -15.50 7.05 -10.48
N THR A 33 -16.23 6.32 -11.32
CA THR A 33 -15.80 6.03 -12.69
C THR A 33 -15.75 7.28 -13.58
N ALA A 34 -16.53 8.31 -13.26
CA ALA A 34 -16.53 9.57 -14.00
C ALA A 34 -15.24 10.39 -13.81
N ALA A 35 -14.46 10.14 -12.76
CA ALA A 35 -13.20 10.82 -12.54
C ALA A 35 -12.07 10.38 -13.47
N GLY A 36 -12.24 9.26 -14.18
CA GLY A 36 -11.27 8.77 -15.14
C GLY A 36 -10.01 8.18 -14.54
N TYR A 37 -10.09 7.66 -13.32
CA TYR A 37 -8.95 7.00 -12.68
C TYR A 37 -8.59 5.70 -13.38
N TYR A 38 -7.30 5.42 -13.48
CA TYR A 38 -6.79 4.16 -14.02
C TYR A 38 -6.89 3.05 -13.00
N ASN A 39 -7.38 1.88 -13.45
CA ASN A 39 -7.52 0.69 -12.61
C ASN A 39 -6.35 -0.29 -12.77
N ASP A 40 -5.50 -0.11 -13.77
CA ASP A 40 -4.32 -0.92 -14.03
C ASP A 40 -3.16 -0.52 -13.11
N THR A 41 -3.43 -0.53 -11.82
CA THR A 41 -2.42 -0.27 -10.79
C THR A 41 -1.66 -1.56 -10.51
N TYR A 42 -0.35 -1.45 -10.37
CA TYR A 42 0.51 -2.57 -10.03
C TYR A 42 1.73 -2.07 -9.29
N GLY A 43 2.33 -2.94 -8.51
CA GLY A 43 3.50 -2.56 -7.75
C GLY A 43 4.03 -3.65 -6.86
N LEU A 44 5.00 -3.28 -6.04
CA LEU A 44 5.68 -4.17 -5.12
C LEU A 44 5.79 -3.51 -3.76
N GLY A 45 5.51 -4.27 -2.72
CA GLY A 45 5.64 -3.82 -1.33
C GLY A 45 6.36 -4.83 -0.47
N TYR A 46 6.85 -4.36 0.65
CA TYR A 46 7.48 -5.18 1.68
C TYR A 46 6.86 -4.80 3.03
N ALA A 47 6.29 -5.80 3.71
CA ALA A 47 5.83 -5.65 5.08
C ALA A 47 6.90 -6.20 6.01
N PHE A 48 7.33 -5.38 6.96
CA PHE A 48 8.32 -5.77 7.96
C PHE A 48 7.64 -6.33 9.22
N ASP A 49 8.41 -7.02 10.03
CA ASP A 49 7.91 -7.63 11.27
C ASP A 49 7.46 -6.59 12.31
N ASN A 50 7.95 -5.35 12.23
CA ASN A 50 7.52 -4.23 13.07
C ASN A 50 6.25 -3.52 12.56
N LYS A 51 5.54 -4.09 11.59
CA LYS A 51 4.31 -3.54 11.00
C LYS A 51 4.51 -2.35 10.06
N VAL A 52 5.73 -1.95 9.78
CA VAL A 52 6.03 -0.96 8.76
C VAL A 52 5.91 -1.61 7.38
N VAL A 53 5.26 -0.93 6.46
CA VAL A 53 5.11 -1.37 5.07
C VAL A 53 5.67 -0.29 4.16
N VAL A 54 6.52 -0.69 3.23
CA VAL A 54 7.08 0.20 2.21
C VAL A 54 6.81 -0.38 0.84
N GLY A 55 6.70 0.47 -0.15
CA GLY A 55 6.53 -0.03 -1.51
C GLY A 55 6.48 1.06 -2.54
N ALA A 56 6.34 0.60 -3.78
CA ALA A 56 6.19 1.45 -4.95
C ALA A 56 5.11 0.85 -5.85
N TYR A 57 4.32 1.71 -6.48
CA TYR A 57 3.28 1.26 -7.39
C TYR A 57 2.95 2.30 -8.45
N ARG A 58 2.36 1.83 -9.56
CA ARG A 58 1.74 2.69 -10.56
C ARG A 58 0.37 3.11 -10.05
N ASN A 59 0.17 4.41 -9.86
CA ASN A 59 -1.05 4.92 -9.23
C ASN A 59 -2.18 5.17 -10.22
N SER A 60 -3.33 5.58 -9.69
CA SER A 60 -4.55 5.85 -10.47
C SER A 60 -4.44 7.07 -11.41
N GLU A 61 -3.39 7.86 -11.29
CA GLU A 61 -3.10 9.01 -12.16
C GLU A 61 -2.02 8.68 -13.21
N GLU A 62 -1.73 7.38 -13.41
CA GLU A 62 -0.68 6.89 -14.31
C GLU A 62 0.72 7.41 -13.98
N ASP A 63 0.98 7.66 -12.70
CA ASP A 63 2.29 8.07 -12.22
C ASP A 63 2.85 7.06 -11.23
N ASP A 64 4.11 7.16 -10.94
CA ASP A 64 4.77 6.26 -10.00
C ASP A 64 4.67 6.83 -8.58
N SER A 65 4.32 5.97 -7.64
CA SER A 65 4.22 6.32 -6.22
C SER A 65 5.16 5.47 -5.40
N VAL A 66 5.70 6.08 -4.35
CA VAL A 66 6.41 5.40 -3.27
C VAL A 66 5.63 5.67 -1.99
N TYR A 67 5.48 4.66 -1.13
CA TYR A 67 4.77 4.83 0.12
C TYR A 67 5.53 4.26 1.31
N LEU A 68 5.27 4.85 2.46
CA LEU A 68 5.69 4.39 3.77
C LEU A 68 4.46 4.41 4.67
N ALA A 69 4.12 3.26 5.24
CA ALA A 69 2.91 3.12 6.02
C ALA A 69 3.11 2.20 7.23
N TYR A 70 2.18 2.27 8.16
CA TYR A 70 2.09 1.39 9.31
C TYR A 70 0.79 0.62 9.22
N LEU A 71 0.86 -0.71 9.41
CA LEU A 71 -0.30 -1.59 9.43
C LEU A 71 -0.76 -1.78 10.87
N TYR A 72 -1.92 -1.24 11.20
CA TYR A 72 -2.59 -1.46 12.47
C TYR A 72 -3.61 -2.59 12.30
N GLU A 73 -3.33 -3.74 12.90
CA GLU A 73 -4.19 -4.92 12.79
C GLU A 73 -5.14 -4.99 14.00
N PHE A 74 -6.45 -5.00 13.73
CA PHE A 74 -7.47 -5.26 14.76
C PHE A 74 -7.53 -6.75 15.10
N ASN A 75 -7.33 -7.59 14.09
CA ASN A 75 -7.24 -9.04 14.19
C ASN A 75 -6.46 -9.55 12.97
N PRO A 76 -6.21 -10.86 12.82
CA PRO A 76 -5.43 -11.37 11.67
C PRO A 76 -6.03 -11.12 10.29
N TYR A 77 -7.30 -10.72 10.21
CA TYR A 77 -8.03 -10.57 8.95
C TYR A 77 -8.33 -9.12 8.58
N ILE A 78 -8.39 -8.22 9.55
CA ILE A 78 -8.84 -6.84 9.34
C ILE A 78 -7.84 -5.88 9.97
N GLY A 79 -7.43 -4.87 9.22
CA GLY A 79 -6.56 -3.81 9.70
C GLY A 79 -6.76 -2.50 8.97
N VAL A 80 -5.99 -1.51 9.37
CA VAL A 80 -5.88 -0.21 8.71
C VAL A 80 -4.43 0.04 8.36
N LEU A 81 -4.18 0.36 7.11
CA LEU A 81 -2.88 0.79 6.63
C LEU A 81 -2.90 2.31 6.51
N ALA A 82 -2.05 2.99 7.25
CA ALA A 82 -2.00 4.45 7.26
C ALA A 82 -0.57 4.95 7.10
N GLY A 83 -0.37 5.96 6.29
CA GLY A 83 0.96 6.49 6.06
C GLY A 83 1.01 7.63 5.06
N LEU A 84 2.12 7.71 4.35
CA LEU A 84 2.42 8.76 3.40
C LEU A 84 2.71 8.16 2.03
N VAL A 85 2.25 8.82 0.99
CA VAL A 85 2.44 8.39 -0.40
C VAL A 85 2.79 9.57 -1.30
N THR A 86 3.59 9.32 -2.31
CA THR A 86 4.01 10.30 -3.32
C THR A 86 3.33 10.05 -4.66
N GLY A 87 3.62 10.92 -5.64
CA GLY A 87 3.26 10.70 -7.04
C GLY A 87 1.87 11.18 -7.43
N TYR A 88 1.18 11.94 -6.58
CA TYR A 88 -0.11 12.54 -6.89
C TYR A 88 0.02 14.02 -7.20
N GLU A 89 -0.79 14.53 -8.12
CA GLU A 89 -0.77 15.93 -8.53
C GLU A 89 -1.10 16.89 -7.39
N ARG A 90 -1.93 16.43 -6.46
CA ARG A 90 -2.43 17.24 -5.35
C ARG A 90 -1.32 17.80 -4.46
N ALA A 91 -0.30 16.99 -4.18
CA ALA A 91 0.84 17.37 -3.36
C ALA A 91 1.99 16.37 -3.56
N ASP A 92 3.21 16.77 -3.20
CA ASP A 92 4.38 15.89 -3.32
C ASP A 92 4.31 14.70 -2.37
N VAL A 93 3.72 14.90 -1.19
CA VAL A 93 3.46 13.84 -0.21
C VAL A 93 2.03 14.00 0.29
N VAL A 94 1.30 12.90 0.27
CA VAL A 94 -0.12 12.87 0.65
C VAL A 94 -0.30 11.87 1.77
N PRO A 95 -0.97 12.23 2.88
CA PRO A 95 -1.39 11.24 3.86
C PRO A 95 -2.49 10.37 3.27
N ALA A 96 -2.43 9.07 3.57
CA ALA A 96 -3.41 8.11 3.08
C ALA A 96 -3.68 7.04 4.12
N ALA A 97 -4.90 6.53 4.13
CA ALA A 97 -5.29 5.40 4.96
C ALA A 97 -6.29 4.54 4.21
N THR A 98 -6.16 3.23 4.36
CA THR A 98 -7.08 2.26 3.76
C THR A 98 -7.43 1.17 4.76
N LEU A 99 -8.63 0.60 4.61
CA LEU A 99 -8.95 -0.66 5.25
C LEU A 99 -8.22 -1.78 4.50
N VAL A 100 -7.73 -2.77 5.24
CA VAL A 100 -7.08 -3.95 4.66
C VAL A 100 -7.79 -5.19 5.17
N LEU A 101 -8.28 -6.00 4.24
CA LEU A 101 -8.80 -7.33 4.51
C LEU A 101 -7.75 -8.34 4.05
N THR A 102 -7.42 -9.29 4.91
CA THR A 102 -6.44 -10.34 4.61
C THR A 102 -7.13 -11.69 4.62
N VAL A 103 -6.97 -12.45 3.54
CA VAL A 103 -7.47 -13.82 3.43
C VAL A 103 -6.26 -14.74 3.30
N PRO A 104 -5.90 -15.49 4.35
CA PRO A 104 -4.82 -16.45 4.26
C PRO A 104 -5.26 -17.66 3.43
N VAL A 105 -4.42 -18.08 2.48
CA VAL A 105 -4.64 -19.29 1.68
C VAL A 105 -3.92 -20.47 2.34
N ASP A 106 -2.65 -20.23 2.71
CA ASP A 106 -1.86 -21.20 3.47
C ASP A 106 -0.88 -20.43 4.41
N LYS A 107 0.13 -21.07 4.93
CA LYS A 107 1.08 -20.45 5.85
C LYS A 107 1.94 -19.36 5.21
N HIS A 108 2.02 -19.32 3.89
CA HIS A 108 2.82 -18.35 3.14
C HIS A 108 1.99 -17.41 2.30
N LEU A 109 1.03 -17.93 1.54
CA LEU A 109 0.26 -17.16 0.55
C LEU A 109 -0.95 -16.51 1.20
N ARG A 110 -1.09 -15.21 0.97
CA ARG A 110 -2.23 -14.41 1.44
C ARG A 110 -2.75 -13.50 0.34
N PHE A 111 -4.05 -13.25 0.34
CA PHE A 111 -4.64 -12.20 -0.46
C PHE A 111 -4.98 -11.00 0.44
N HIS A 112 -4.71 -9.81 -0.06
CA HIS A 112 -5.07 -8.57 0.60
C HIS A 112 -6.03 -7.78 -0.28
N VAL A 113 -7.10 -7.29 0.32
CA VAL A 113 -7.99 -6.35 -0.33
C VAL A 113 -7.90 -5.05 0.45
N SER A 114 -7.34 -4.03 -0.18
CA SER A 114 -7.28 -2.69 0.39
C SER A 114 -8.47 -1.89 -0.14
N ALA A 115 -9.16 -1.19 0.73
CA ALA A 115 -10.34 -0.44 0.37
C ALA A 115 -10.36 0.93 1.03
N LEU A 116 -10.73 1.94 0.26
CA LEU A 116 -11.07 3.26 0.76
C LEU A 116 -12.57 3.47 0.49
N PRO A 117 -13.46 3.19 1.47
CA PRO A 117 -14.90 3.14 1.24
C PRO A 117 -15.55 4.52 1.31
N ILE A 118 -15.14 5.41 0.42
CA ILE A 118 -15.71 6.76 0.24
C ILE A 118 -16.07 6.94 -1.23
N ARG A 119 -16.77 8.05 -1.55
CA ARG A 119 -17.24 8.32 -2.91
C ARG A 119 -16.14 8.25 -3.98
N ASP A 120 -14.99 8.85 -3.70
CA ASP A 120 -13.84 8.86 -4.62
C ASP A 120 -12.79 7.80 -4.24
N GLY A 121 -13.22 6.77 -3.55
CA GLY A 121 -12.36 5.71 -3.08
C GLY A 121 -12.14 4.58 -4.08
N PHE A 122 -11.56 3.51 -3.59
CA PHE A 122 -11.17 2.38 -4.44
C PHE A 122 -11.14 1.08 -3.65
N VAL A 123 -11.06 -0.02 -4.40
CA VAL A 123 -10.70 -1.35 -3.92
C VAL A 123 -9.48 -1.80 -4.71
N ASN A 124 -8.46 -2.32 -4.04
CA ASN A 124 -7.26 -2.87 -4.65
C ASN A 124 -7.04 -4.30 -4.19
N LEU A 125 -6.67 -5.16 -5.12
CA LEU A 125 -6.30 -6.55 -4.82
C LEU A 125 -4.78 -6.70 -4.85
N SER A 126 -4.24 -7.33 -3.82
CA SER A 126 -2.81 -7.64 -3.72
C SER A 126 -2.61 -9.09 -3.29
N VAL A 127 -1.45 -9.63 -3.62
CA VAL A 127 -1.04 -10.97 -3.21
C VAL A 127 0.22 -10.85 -2.37
N GLY A 128 0.23 -11.49 -1.20
CA GLY A 128 1.37 -11.47 -0.30
C GLY A 128 1.98 -12.85 -0.13
N TRP A 129 3.30 -12.87 -0.06
CA TRP A 129 4.06 -14.07 0.31
C TRP A 129 4.77 -13.83 1.62
N LYS A 130 4.37 -14.56 2.65
CA LYS A 130 4.92 -14.47 3.99
C LYS A 130 5.97 -15.56 4.19
N TYR A 131 7.14 -15.17 4.68
CA TYR A 131 8.23 -16.09 4.98
C TYR A 131 7.94 -17.00 6.17
#